data_87e941e37d2ad958856acdb4cf43af97
#
_entry.id   87e941e37d2ad958856acdb4cf43af97
#
_cell.length_a   1.000
_cell.length_b   1.000
_cell.length_c   1.000
_cell.angle_alpha   90.00
_cell.angle_beta   90.00
_cell.angle_gamma   90.00
#
_symmetry.space_group_name_H-M   'P 1'
#
loop_
_entity.id
_entity.type
_entity.pdbx_description
1 polymer ?
#
loop_
_entity_poly.entity_id
_entity_poly.type
_entity_poly.pdbx_seq_one_letter_code
_entity_poly.pdbx_strand_id
1 'polypeptide(L)'
;MQLNTLSMVHEFLRRTVKPGDFCIDATAGKGRDTALLCRLTGDAGRVLAFDIQEAAMAQTKALLAAEGLTAEVIRDSHANMERYAAAETVDCVVFNFGRLPGGDPSIFTRSDTSVAALEAALRLLKPGGVIAIALYYGGANGYGERDAVMTWLETLDDRKFSVLR
;
A
#
# COMPACT_ATOMS: atom_id res chain seq x y z
N MET A 1 -0.79 -8.71 22.94
CA MET A 1 -0.94 -8.07 21.62
C MET A 1 -1.79 -9.00 20.75
N GLN A 2 -2.95 -8.55 20.28
CA GLN A 2 -3.78 -9.37 19.41
C GLN A 2 -3.15 -9.37 18.01
N LEU A 3 -2.65 -10.51 17.55
CA LEU A 3 -2.10 -10.67 16.22
C LEU A 3 -3.25 -10.68 15.20
N ASN A 4 -3.31 -9.65 14.38
CA ASN A 4 -4.18 -9.58 13.20
C ASN A 4 -3.34 -9.13 12.00
N THR A 5 -3.89 -9.24 10.79
CA THR A 5 -3.19 -8.91 9.55
C THR A 5 -2.56 -7.52 9.58
N LEU A 6 -3.29 -6.50 10.05
CA LEU A 6 -2.79 -5.14 10.14
C LEU A 6 -1.60 -5.03 11.10
N SER A 7 -1.68 -5.64 12.28
CA SER A 7 -0.58 -5.59 13.27
C SER A 7 0.68 -6.29 12.77
N MET A 8 0.52 -7.36 11.98
CA MET A 8 1.64 -8.06 11.35
C MET A 8 2.31 -7.19 10.28
N VAL A 9 1.53 -6.55 9.41
CA VAL A 9 2.05 -5.60 8.42
C VAL A 9 2.78 -4.45 9.12
N HIS A 10 2.19 -3.85 10.14
CA HIS A 10 2.82 -2.76 10.88
C HIS A 10 4.14 -3.18 11.54
N GLU A 11 4.22 -4.38 12.11
CA GLU A 11 5.47 -4.88 12.68
C GLU A 11 6.55 -5.10 11.62
N PHE A 12 6.16 -5.62 10.45
CA PHE A 12 7.05 -5.76 9.31
C PHE A 12 7.57 -4.39 8.83
N LEU A 13 6.70 -3.40 8.70
CA LEU A 13 7.08 -2.04 8.29
C LEU A 13 8.06 -1.39 9.28
N ARG A 14 7.82 -1.55 10.61
CA ARG A 14 8.75 -1.03 11.64
C ARG A 14 10.15 -1.61 11.56
N ARG A 15 10.29 -2.83 11.03
CA ARG A 15 11.60 -3.50 10.89
C ARG A 15 12.29 -3.17 9.58
N THR A 16 11.55 -2.78 8.55
CA THR A 16 12.07 -2.60 7.19
C THR A 16 12.23 -1.15 6.79
N VAL A 17 11.26 -0.29 7.10
CA VAL A 17 11.28 1.13 6.74
C VAL A 17 12.21 1.92 7.65
N LYS A 18 13.00 2.79 7.05
CA LYS A 18 14.04 3.59 7.73
C LYS A 18 13.77 5.09 7.58
N PRO A 19 14.33 5.91 8.48
CA PRO A 19 14.34 7.37 8.28
C PRO A 19 14.95 7.75 6.93
N GLY A 20 14.27 8.63 6.21
CA GLY A 20 14.67 9.10 4.90
C GLY A 20 14.14 8.27 3.72
N ASP A 21 13.49 7.12 3.96
CA ASP A 21 12.94 6.29 2.90
C ASP A 21 11.81 7.00 2.14
N PHE A 22 11.66 6.63 0.87
CA PHE A 22 10.50 6.98 0.05
C PHE A 22 9.52 5.81 0.02
N CYS A 23 8.34 6.02 0.58
CA CYS A 23 7.31 4.99 0.73
C CYS A 23 6.01 5.36 0.00
N ILE A 24 5.26 4.35 -0.43
CA ILE A 24 3.93 4.49 -1.04
C ILE A 24 2.92 3.66 -0.24
N ASP A 25 1.86 4.30 0.25
CA ASP A 25 0.63 3.65 0.68
C ASP A 25 -0.33 3.63 -0.52
N ALA A 26 -0.44 2.48 -1.16
CA ALA A 26 -1.22 2.32 -2.39
C ALA A 26 -2.74 2.22 -2.15
N THR A 27 -3.16 2.15 -0.89
CA THR A 27 -4.55 1.96 -0.45
C THR A 27 -4.82 2.71 0.85
N ALA A 28 -4.71 4.03 0.83
CA ALA A 28 -4.65 4.87 2.02
C ALA A 28 -5.83 4.70 3.00
N GLY A 29 -7.05 4.57 2.48
CA GLY A 29 -8.24 4.31 3.28
C GLY A 29 -8.42 5.33 4.41
N LYS A 30 -8.26 4.88 5.66
CA LYS A 30 -8.33 5.74 6.86
C LYS A 30 -6.99 6.36 7.25
N GLY A 31 -5.94 6.17 6.47
CA GLY A 31 -4.63 6.79 6.66
C GLY A 31 -3.73 6.14 7.72
N ARG A 32 -4.09 4.96 8.25
CA ARG A 32 -3.31 4.33 9.35
C ARG A 32 -1.92 3.90 8.91
N ASP A 33 -1.81 3.30 7.73
CA ASP A 33 -0.53 2.88 7.17
C ASP A 33 0.25 4.12 6.69
N THR A 34 -0.43 5.08 6.07
CA THR A 34 0.16 6.38 5.70
C THR A 34 0.80 7.06 6.91
N ALA A 35 0.07 7.18 8.03
CA ALA A 35 0.58 7.81 9.24
C ALA A 35 1.76 7.02 9.85
N LEU A 36 1.71 5.68 9.81
CA LEU A 36 2.84 4.85 10.26
C LEU A 36 4.07 5.09 9.38
N LEU A 37 3.92 5.08 8.06
CA LEU A 37 5.02 5.33 7.12
C LEU A 37 5.64 6.71 7.37
N CYS A 38 4.83 7.77 7.55
CA CYS A 38 5.33 9.11 7.88
C CYS A 38 6.15 9.13 9.17
N ARG A 39 5.69 8.43 10.22
CA ARG A 39 6.44 8.34 11.49
C ARG A 39 7.77 7.60 11.34
N LEU A 40 7.82 6.57 10.48
CA LEU A 40 9.02 5.77 10.27
C LEU A 40 10.04 6.48 9.38
N THR A 41 9.58 7.14 8.32
CA THR A 41 10.45 7.84 7.37
C THR A 41 10.94 9.19 7.91
N GLY A 42 10.18 9.81 8.82
CA GLY A 42 10.51 11.13 9.40
C GLY A 42 10.52 12.25 8.37
N ASP A 43 10.98 13.42 8.79
CA ASP A 43 10.98 14.65 7.97
C ASP A 43 11.88 14.58 6.73
N ALA A 44 12.89 13.70 6.74
CA ALA A 44 13.78 13.49 5.60
C ALA A 44 13.22 12.51 4.57
N GLY A 45 12.15 11.80 4.90
CA GLY A 45 11.49 10.84 4.03
C GLY A 45 10.39 11.44 3.17
N ARG A 46 9.83 10.60 2.31
CA ARG A 46 8.70 10.95 1.45
C ARG A 46 7.63 9.88 1.51
N VAL A 47 6.37 10.28 1.62
CA VAL A 47 5.24 9.35 1.58
C VAL A 47 4.20 9.83 0.58
N LEU A 48 3.83 8.95 -0.37
CA LEU A 48 2.65 9.09 -1.22
C LEU A 48 1.54 8.20 -0.70
N ALA A 49 0.31 8.69 -0.71
CA ALA A 49 -0.86 7.93 -0.28
C ALA A 49 -1.96 8.01 -1.35
N PHE A 50 -2.35 6.86 -1.89
CA PHE A 50 -3.33 6.76 -2.97
C PHE A 50 -4.66 6.24 -2.48
N ASP A 51 -5.74 6.86 -2.91
CA ASP A 51 -7.09 6.32 -2.85
C ASP A 51 -7.96 6.94 -3.94
N ILE A 52 -8.96 6.20 -4.42
CA ILE A 52 -9.92 6.70 -5.40
C ILE A 52 -11.11 7.40 -4.73
N GLN A 53 -11.33 7.12 -3.45
CA GLN A 53 -12.47 7.62 -2.68
C GLN A 53 -12.15 8.96 -2.01
N GLU A 54 -12.96 9.97 -2.25
CA GLU A 54 -12.81 11.28 -1.61
C GLU A 54 -12.92 11.19 -0.08
N ALA A 55 -13.83 10.35 0.42
CA ALA A 55 -13.99 10.13 1.85
C ALA A 55 -12.73 9.54 2.51
N ALA A 56 -12.05 8.63 1.83
CA ALA A 56 -10.77 8.05 2.30
C ALA A 56 -9.69 9.12 2.36
N MET A 57 -9.57 9.94 1.32
CA MET A 57 -8.61 11.05 1.30
C MET A 57 -8.85 12.06 2.41
N ALA A 58 -10.12 12.42 2.67
CA ALA A 58 -10.48 13.33 3.74
C ALA A 58 -10.09 12.77 5.11
N GLN A 59 -10.36 11.48 5.36
CA GLN A 59 -9.98 10.81 6.60
C GLN A 59 -8.46 10.73 6.77
N THR A 60 -7.72 10.38 5.71
CA THR A 60 -6.25 10.34 5.74
C THR A 60 -5.68 11.72 6.04
N LYS A 61 -6.13 12.78 5.35
CA LYS A 61 -5.67 14.15 5.61
C LYS A 61 -5.98 14.61 7.03
N ALA A 62 -7.17 14.30 7.55
CA ALA A 62 -7.57 14.64 8.91
C ALA A 62 -6.67 13.96 9.96
N LEU A 63 -6.37 12.66 9.75
CA LEU A 63 -5.47 11.92 10.65
C LEU A 63 -4.06 12.50 10.63
N LEU A 64 -3.50 12.76 9.44
CA LEU A 64 -2.17 13.34 9.30
C LEU A 64 -2.08 14.72 9.99
N ALA A 65 -3.08 15.59 9.77
CA ALA A 65 -3.14 16.89 10.40
C ALA A 65 -3.21 16.80 11.93
N ALA A 66 -4.03 15.88 12.47
CA ALA A 66 -4.16 15.67 13.91
C ALA A 66 -2.86 15.17 14.57
N GLU A 67 -2.01 14.46 13.82
CA GLU A 67 -0.74 13.93 14.31
C GLU A 67 0.47 14.79 13.90
N GLY A 68 0.28 15.90 13.20
CA GLY A 68 1.37 16.76 12.72
C GLY A 68 2.26 16.08 11.68
N LEU A 69 1.71 15.13 10.91
CA LEU A 69 2.42 14.37 9.89
C LEU A 69 2.14 14.94 8.48
N THR A 70 3.06 14.70 7.55
CA THR A 70 2.95 15.17 6.17
C THR A 70 3.13 14.02 5.18
N ALA A 71 2.19 13.92 4.22
CA ALA A 71 2.26 13.05 3.06
C ALA A 71 1.57 13.71 1.86
N GLU A 72 1.93 13.30 0.66
CA GLU A 72 1.20 13.66 -0.56
C GLU A 72 0.00 12.71 -0.70
N VAL A 73 -1.21 13.20 -0.44
CA VAL A 73 -2.45 12.41 -0.56
C VAL A 73 -3.06 12.64 -1.93
N ILE A 74 -3.09 11.58 -2.74
CA ILE A 74 -3.36 11.61 -4.17
C ILE A 74 -4.68 10.87 -4.46
N ARG A 75 -5.64 11.58 -5.08
CA ARG A 75 -6.87 10.96 -5.55
C ARG A 75 -6.67 10.39 -6.95
N ASP A 76 -6.14 9.18 -7.01
CA ASP A 76 -5.95 8.43 -8.25
C ASP A 76 -5.95 6.93 -7.94
N SER A 77 -6.09 6.12 -8.98
CA SER A 77 -5.90 4.69 -8.86
C SER A 77 -4.44 4.37 -8.54
N HIS A 78 -4.21 3.42 -7.64
CA HIS A 78 -2.89 2.88 -7.37
C HIS A 78 -2.22 2.27 -8.61
N ALA A 79 -2.98 1.89 -9.63
CA ALA A 79 -2.42 1.44 -10.91
C ALA A 79 -1.68 2.55 -11.68
N ASN A 80 -1.90 3.82 -11.30
CA ASN A 80 -1.28 4.99 -11.94
C ASN A 80 -0.06 5.52 -11.19
N MET A 81 0.45 4.82 -10.18
CA MET A 81 1.50 5.37 -9.30
C MET A 81 2.81 5.72 -10.03
N GLU A 82 3.08 5.14 -11.20
CA GLU A 82 4.23 5.51 -12.04
C GLU A 82 4.18 6.95 -12.60
N ARG A 83 3.04 7.63 -12.51
CA ARG A 83 2.94 9.06 -12.85
C ARG A 83 3.52 9.97 -11.78
N TYR A 84 3.75 9.46 -10.58
CA TYR A 84 4.09 10.23 -9.37
C TYR A 84 5.46 9.88 -8.79
N ALA A 85 6.07 8.81 -9.26
CA ALA A 85 7.39 8.37 -8.83
C ALA A 85 8.19 7.84 -10.03
N ALA A 86 9.48 8.03 -10.00
CA ALA A 86 10.38 7.48 -11.01
C ALA A 86 10.71 6.00 -10.71
N ALA A 87 11.09 5.26 -11.75
CA ALA A 87 11.54 3.89 -11.60
C ALA A 87 12.71 3.77 -10.62
N GLU A 88 12.73 2.71 -9.84
CA GLU A 88 13.80 2.37 -8.89
C GLU A 88 14.11 3.48 -7.86
N THR A 89 13.07 4.23 -7.42
CA THR A 89 13.23 5.28 -6.40
C THR A 89 12.50 5.00 -5.09
N VAL A 90 11.61 4.01 -5.06
CA VAL A 90 10.75 3.71 -3.92
C VAL A 90 11.38 2.61 -3.05
N ASP A 91 11.41 2.81 -1.74
CA ASP A 91 11.94 1.85 -0.78
C ASP A 91 10.88 0.85 -0.30
N CYS A 92 9.63 1.30 -0.15
CA CYS A 92 8.55 0.45 0.34
C CYS A 92 7.21 0.82 -0.30
N VAL A 93 6.42 -0.20 -0.70
CA VAL A 93 5.03 -0.03 -1.12
C VAL A 93 4.12 -0.92 -0.26
N VAL A 94 3.02 -0.36 0.24
CA VAL A 94 2.04 -1.08 1.06
C VAL A 94 0.70 -1.15 0.32
N PHE A 95 0.12 -2.35 0.33
CA PHE A 95 -1.21 -2.62 -0.20
C PHE A 95 -2.10 -3.28 0.85
N ASN A 96 -3.31 -2.76 1.01
CA ASN A 96 -4.41 -3.44 1.71
C ASN A 96 -5.54 -3.65 0.71
N PHE A 97 -5.51 -4.76 0.01
CA PHE A 97 -6.54 -5.10 -0.96
C PHE A 97 -7.84 -5.52 -0.27
N GLY A 98 -8.94 -5.01 -0.78
CA GLY A 98 -10.26 -5.21 -0.23
C GLY A 98 -11.12 -3.95 -0.35
N ARG A 99 -11.87 -3.64 0.71
CA ARG A 99 -12.73 -2.45 0.76
C ARG A 99 -12.41 -1.57 1.96
N LEU A 100 -12.72 -0.28 1.82
CA LEU A 100 -12.64 0.67 2.95
C LEU A 100 -13.66 0.25 4.03
N PRO A 101 -13.22 -0.08 5.26
CA PRO A 101 -14.14 -0.41 6.35
C PRO A 101 -15.07 0.77 6.68
N GLY A 102 -16.40 0.53 6.55
CA GLY A 102 -17.43 1.58 6.74
C GLY A 102 -17.62 2.50 5.55
N GLY A 103 -16.95 2.25 4.42
CA GLY A 103 -17.17 2.94 3.14
C GLY A 103 -18.32 2.31 2.34
N ASP A 104 -18.51 2.80 1.11
CA ASP A 104 -19.48 2.27 0.17
C ASP A 104 -19.14 0.80 -0.17
N PRO A 105 -20.03 -0.16 0.11
CA PRO A 105 -19.76 -1.58 -0.15
C PRO A 105 -19.61 -1.93 -1.64
N SER A 106 -20.04 -1.06 -2.55
CA SER A 106 -19.86 -1.25 -4.00
C SER A 106 -18.45 -0.88 -4.48
N ILE A 107 -17.67 -0.16 -3.66
CA ILE A 107 -16.30 0.28 -3.97
C ILE A 107 -15.31 -0.63 -3.24
N PHE A 108 -14.58 -1.42 -4.01
CA PHE A 108 -13.53 -2.33 -3.55
C PHE A 108 -12.41 -2.40 -4.59
N THR A 109 -11.24 -2.88 -4.19
CA THR A 109 -10.14 -3.13 -5.13
C THR A 109 -10.51 -4.26 -6.09
N ARG A 110 -10.05 -4.17 -7.33
CA ARG A 110 -10.39 -5.11 -8.41
C ARG A 110 -9.13 -5.84 -8.87
N SER A 111 -9.27 -7.10 -9.22
CA SER A 111 -8.16 -7.95 -9.63
C SER A 111 -7.31 -7.37 -10.76
N ASP A 112 -7.95 -6.72 -11.75
CA ASP A 112 -7.27 -6.08 -12.88
C ASP A 112 -6.40 -4.88 -12.44
N THR A 113 -6.95 -4.00 -11.61
CA THR A 113 -6.21 -2.83 -11.09
C THR A 113 -5.19 -3.23 -10.02
N SER A 114 -5.46 -4.26 -9.24
CA SER A 114 -4.54 -4.74 -8.19
C SER A 114 -3.28 -5.36 -8.79
N VAL A 115 -3.39 -6.21 -9.81
CA VAL A 115 -2.23 -6.78 -10.49
C VAL A 115 -1.44 -5.69 -11.22
N ALA A 116 -2.12 -4.78 -11.95
CA ALA A 116 -1.46 -3.67 -12.61
C ALA A 116 -0.68 -2.76 -11.63
N ALA A 117 -1.25 -2.53 -10.43
CA ALA A 117 -0.59 -1.76 -9.38
C ALA A 117 0.63 -2.48 -8.80
N LEU A 118 0.57 -3.80 -8.63
CA LEU A 118 1.71 -4.59 -8.18
C LEU A 118 2.86 -4.58 -9.20
N GLU A 119 2.54 -4.66 -10.48
CA GLU A 119 3.54 -4.53 -11.55
C GLU A 119 4.16 -3.14 -11.58
N ALA A 120 3.36 -2.09 -11.41
CA ALA A 120 3.86 -0.72 -11.29
C ALA A 120 4.78 -0.57 -10.07
N ALA A 121 4.37 -1.13 -8.92
CA ALA A 121 5.18 -1.13 -7.70
C ALA A 121 6.55 -1.80 -7.90
N LEU A 122 6.62 -2.94 -8.59
CA LEU A 122 7.90 -3.60 -8.89
C LEU A 122 8.83 -2.73 -9.72
N ARG A 123 8.28 -1.97 -10.70
CA ARG A 123 9.10 -1.05 -11.52
C ARG A 123 9.59 0.17 -10.74
N LEU A 124 8.82 0.61 -9.75
CA LEU A 124 9.19 1.75 -8.90
C LEU A 124 10.17 1.37 -7.80
N LEU A 125 10.21 0.10 -7.41
CA LEU A 125 10.96 -0.37 -6.27
C LEU A 125 12.46 -0.35 -6.54
N LYS A 126 13.24 0.19 -5.59
CA LYS A 126 14.70 0.06 -5.59
C LYS A 126 15.13 -1.39 -5.43
N PRO A 127 16.33 -1.76 -5.89
CA PRO A 127 16.97 -3.01 -5.45
C PRO A 127 17.01 -3.07 -3.91
N GLY A 128 16.50 -4.18 -3.34
CA GLY A 128 16.36 -4.35 -1.89
C GLY A 128 15.15 -3.68 -1.26
N GLY A 129 14.32 -3.00 -2.05
CA GLY A 129 13.04 -2.48 -1.59
C GLY A 129 12.01 -3.58 -1.32
N VAL A 130 10.91 -3.23 -0.65
CA VAL A 130 9.92 -4.19 -0.19
C VAL A 130 8.50 -3.81 -0.59
N ILE A 131 7.66 -4.83 -0.84
CA ILE A 131 6.21 -4.69 -0.99
C ILE A 131 5.55 -5.48 0.14
N ALA A 132 4.69 -4.83 0.90
CA ALA A 132 3.84 -5.47 1.90
C ALA A 132 2.40 -5.54 1.36
N ILE A 133 1.84 -6.75 1.31
CA ILE A 133 0.50 -6.98 0.77
C ILE A 133 -0.37 -7.63 1.84
N ALA A 134 -1.45 -6.96 2.24
CA ALA A 134 -2.54 -7.54 3.01
C ALA A 134 -3.73 -7.81 2.08
N LEU A 135 -4.21 -9.05 2.06
CA LEU A 135 -5.36 -9.46 1.28
C LEU A 135 -6.54 -9.74 2.22
N TYR A 136 -7.54 -8.89 2.15
CA TYR A 136 -8.80 -9.07 2.88
C TYR A 136 -9.84 -9.67 1.92
N TYR A 137 -10.05 -10.97 2.03
CA TYR A 137 -10.99 -11.71 1.19
C TYR A 137 -12.15 -12.26 2.01
N GLY A 138 -13.33 -12.31 1.38
CA GLY A 138 -14.57 -12.78 1.98
C GLY A 138 -15.77 -12.13 1.28
N GLY A 139 -16.94 -12.80 1.29
CA GLY A 139 -18.10 -12.38 0.52
C GLY A 139 -17.93 -12.66 -0.98
N ALA A 140 -18.82 -12.10 -1.80
CA ALA A 140 -18.95 -12.47 -3.23
C ALA A 140 -17.75 -12.08 -4.12
N ASN A 141 -16.93 -11.09 -3.73
CA ASN A 141 -15.97 -10.44 -4.64
C ASN A 141 -14.49 -10.58 -4.22
N GLY A 142 -14.20 -11.05 -3.01
CA GLY A 142 -12.82 -11.07 -2.50
C GLY A 142 -11.97 -12.23 -3.00
N TYR A 143 -12.58 -13.33 -3.43
CA TYR A 143 -11.84 -14.51 -3.86
C TYR A 143 -11.14 -14.32 -5.21
N GLY A 144 -11.78 -13.65 -6.17
CA GLY A 144 -11.19 -13.40 -7.49
C GLY A 144 -9.94 -12.52 -7.42
N GLU A 145 -9.95 -11.48 -6.57
CA GLU A 145 -8.78 -10.63 -6.36
C GLU A 145 -7.65 -11.39 -5.67
N ARG A 146 -7.97 -12.15 -4.61
CA ARG A 146 -7.00 -13.01 -3.93
C ARG A 146 -6.33 -13.96 -4.91
N ASP A 147 -7.12 -14.68 -5.72
CA ASP A 147 -6.61 -15.68 -6.64
C ASP A 147 -5.74 -15.06 -7.73
N ALA A 148 -6.13 -13.87 -8.24
CA ALA A 148 -5.32 -13.13 -9.21
C ALA A 148 -3.98 -12.69 -8.63
N VAL A 149 -3.96 -12.14 -7.41
CA VAL A 149 -2.71 -11.74 -6.73
C VAL A 149 -1.84 -12.95 -6.42
N MET A 150 -2.42 -14.05 -5.94
CA MET A 150 -1.66 -15.28 -5.64
C MET A 150 -1.06 -15.88 -6.90
N THR A 151 -1.81 -15.94 -8.01
CA THR A 151 -1.30 -16.39 -9.31
C THR A 151 -0.19 -15.49 -9.82
N TRP A 152 -0.35 -14.17 -9.70
CA TRP A 152 0.68 -13.22 -10.09
C TRP A 152 1.97 -13.41 -9.28
N LEU A 153 1.90 -13.63 -7.97
CA LEU A 153 3.08 -13.91 -7.13
C LEU A 153 3.84 -15.17 -7.59
N GLU A 154 3.16 -16.16 -8.17
CA GLU A 154 3.78 -17.37 -8.72
C GLU A 154 4.52 -17.14 -10.04
N THR A 155 4.26 -16.01 -10.72
CA THR A 155 4.97 -15.63 -11.95
C THR A 155 6.29 -14.90 -11.70
N LEU A 156 6.57 -14.49 -10.45
CA LEU A 156 7.78 -13.75 -10.11
C LEU A 156 9.03 -14.62 -10.23
N ASP A 157 10.09 -14.07 -10.83
CA ASP A 157 11.40 -14.71 -10.92
C ASP A 157 12.03 -14.81 -9.52
N ASP A 158 12.17 -16.02 -8.99
CA ASP A 158 12.70 -16.33 -7.65
C ASP A 158 14.19 -15.94 -7.47
N ARG A 159 14.91 -15.71 -8.58
CA ARG A 159 16.28 -15.18 -8.56
C ARG A 159 16.33 -13.67 -8.28
N LYS A 160 15.22 -12.97 -8.49
CA LYS A 160 15.09 -11.51 -8.31
C LYS A 160 14.25 -11.13 -7.12
N PHE A 161 13.26 -11.94 -6.78
CA PHE A 161 12.27 -11.63 -5.76
C PHE A 161 12.15 -12.76 -4.74
N SER A 162 12.14 -12.42 -3.48
CA SER A 162 11.81 -13.36 -2.39
C SER A 162 10.38 -13.10 -1.92
N VAL A 163 9.52 -14.10 -1.99
CA VAL A 163 8.12 -14.02 -1.56
C VAL A 163 7.96 -14.77 -0.25
N LEU A 164 7.52 -14.06 0.80
CA LEU A 164 7.13 -14.63 2.10
C LEU A 164 5.59 -14.61 2.18
N ARG A 165 5.01 -15.75 2.60
CA ARG A 165 3.54 -15.92 2.72
C ARG A 165 3.17 -16.37 4.12
#